data_c69ad8c632430d69326608154adc7efc
#
_entry.id   c69ad8c632430d69326608154adc7efc
#
_cell.length_a   1.000
_cell.length_b   1.000
_cell.length_c   1.000
_cell.angle_alpha   90.00
_cell.angle_beta   90.00
_cell.angle_gamma   90.00
#
_symmetry.space_group_name_H-M   'P 1'
#
loop_
_entity.id
_entity.type
_entity.pdbx_description
1 polymer ?
#
loop_
_entity_poly.entity_id
_entity_poly.type
_entity_poly.pdbx_seq_one_letter_code
_entity_poly.pdbx_strand_id
1 'polypeptide(L)'
;MTQIIEILEYKPEYLEATRKFLTQLTTRPIQLTEEAFRHTLASANSHLFFLLDDKAVAGMLTVGIYHSPTGGKAWIEDVVIDEAYRGK
;
A
#
# COMPACT_ATOMS: atom_id res chain seq x y z
N MET A 1 -4.62 -12.31 -15.09
CA MET A 1 -3.16 -12.18 -14.90
C MET A 1 -2.88 -11.26 -13.73
N THR A 2 -1.94 -11.62 -12.89
CA THR A 2 -1.62 -10.86 -11.70
C THR A 2 -0.41 -9.97 -11.96
N GLN A 3 -0.51 -8.70 -11.52
CA GLN A 3 0.57 -7.73 -11.65
C GLN A 3 0.78 -7.01 -10.32
N ILE A 4 2.01 -6.60 -10.08
CA ILE A 4 2.34 -5.72 -8.96
C ILE A 4 2.80 -4.41 -9.56
N ILE A 5 2.15 -3.31 -9.15
CA ILE A 5 2.51 -1.98 -9.64
C ILE A 5 2.84 -1.06 -8.46
N GLU A 6 3.80 -0.18 -8.67
CA GLU A 6 4.09 0.86 -7.68
C GLU A 6 3.18 2.06 -7.96
N ILE A 7 2.60 2.60 -6.88
CA ILE A 7 1.74 3.77 -6.97
C ILE A 7 2.61 5.01 -6.86
N LEU A 8 2.79 5.70 -7.97
CA LEU A 8 3.72 6.83 -8.06
C LEU A 8 3.02 8.18 -8.03
N GLU A 9 1.70 8.22 -8.25
CA GLU A 9 0.96 9.47 -8.27
C GLU A 9 -0.38 9.30 -7.58
N TYR A 10 -0.93 10.41 -7.11
CA TYR A 10 -2.22 10.40 -6.46
C TYR A 10 -3.36 10.24 -7.47
N LYS A 11 -4.31 9.37 -7.11
CA LYS A 11 -5.63 9.29 -7.74
C LYS A 11 -6.65 9.01 -6.64
N PRO A 12 -7.85 9.62 -6.71
CA PRO A 12 -8.87 9.36 -5.69
C PRO A 12 -9.21 7.88 -5.51
N GLU A 13 -9.24 7.12 -6.60
CA GLU A 13 -9.52 5.69 -6.52
C GLU A 13 -8.43 4.92 -5.77
N TYR A 14 -7.19 5.39 -5.82
CA TYR A 14 -6.09 4.77 -5.07
C TYR A 14 -6.26 5.02 -3.57
N LEU A 15 -6.69 6.24 -3.22
CA LEU A 15 -6.97 6.56 -1.81
C LEU A 15 -8.11 5.70 -1.27
N GLU A 16 -9.17 5.55 -2.04
CA GLU A 16 -10.31 4.74 -1.60
C GLU A 16 -9.95 3.27 -1.47
N ALA A 17 -9.15 2.73 -2.41
CA ALA A 17 -8.69 1.35 -2.32
C ALA A 17 -7.84 1.14 -1.07
N THR A 18 -6.94 2.09 -0.79
CA THR A 18 -6.07 2.01 0.39
C THR A 18 -6.90 2.08 1.67
N ARG A 19 -7.88 2.98 1.74
CA ARG A 19 -8.79 3.07 2.89
C ARG A 19 -9.52 1.76 3.14
N LYS A 20 -10.00 1.12 2.07
CA LYS A 20 -10.67 -0.17 2.17
C LYS A 20 -9.74 -1.23 2.75
N PHE A 21 -8.50 -1.29 2.29
CA PHE A 21 -7.53 -2.26 2.80
C PHE A 21 -7.19 -2.03 4.26
N LEU A 22 -7.14 -0.77 4.70
CA LEU A 22 -6.86 -0.47 6.10
C LEU A 22 -7.95 -1.04 7.03
N THR A 23 -9.19 -1.11 6.58
CA THR A 23 -10.27 -1.71 7.38
C THR A 23 -10.09 -3.21 7.53
N GLN A 24 -9.38 -3.84 6.61
CA GLN A 24 -9.10 -5.29 6.67
C GLN A 24 -7.81 -5.59 7.43
N LEU A 25 -6.94 -4.60 7.54
CA LEU A 25 -5.64 -4.77 8.21
C LEU A 25 -5.77 -4.69 9.73
N THR A 26 -6.64 -3.81 10.22
CA THR A 26 -6.77 -3.56 11.64
C THR A 26 -8.21 -3.23 12.00
N THR A 27 -8.60 -3.59 13.23
CA THR A 27 -9.93 -3.24 13.77
C THR A 27 -9.97 -1.83 14.31
N ARG A 28 -8.81 -1.18 14.52
CA ARG A 28 -8.77 0.21 14.96
C ARG A 28 -9.15 1.13 13.80
N PRO A 29 -10.01 2.13 14.04
CA PRO A 29 -10.32 3.09 12.97
C PRO A 29 -9.07 3.89 12.64
N ILE A 30 -8.70 3.87 11.36
CA ILE A 30 -7.60 4.67 10.84
C ILE A 30 -8.18 5.63 9.82
N GLN A 31 -7.97 6.92 10.06
CA GLN A 31 -8.40 7.94 9.11
C GLN A 31 -7.23 8.33 8.23
N LEU A 32 -7.19 7.78 7.04
CA LEU A 32 -6.21 8.17 6.05
C LEU A 32 -6.76 9.34 5.26
N THR A 33 -6.19 10.52 5.47
CA THR A 33 -6.58 11.72 4.74
C THR A 33 -5.88 11.75 3.39
N GLU A 34 -6.42 12.54 2.46
CA GLU A 34 -5.76 12.76 1.17
C GLU A 34 -4.36 13.33 1.39
N GLU A 35 -4.22 14.27 2.33
CA GLU A 35 -2.92 14.90 2.62
C GLU A 35 -1.90 13.86 3.08
N ALA A 36 -2.28 13.01 4.02
CA ALA A 36 -1.39 11.96 4.54
C ALA A 36 -1.02 10.97 3.44
N PHE A 37 -1.98 10.61 2.58
CA PHE A 37 -1.73 9.69 1.49
C PHE A 37 -0.76 10.29 0.47
N ARG A 38 -0.98 11.56 0.10
CA ARG A 38 -0.06 12.27 -0.81
C ARG A 38 1.34 12.36 -0.21
N HIS A 39 1.43 12.58 1.10
CA HIS A 39 2.72 12.64 1.79
C HIS A 39 3.46 11.30 1.67
N THR A 40 2.75 10.20 1.86
CA THR A 40 3.34 8.87 1.70
C THR A 40 3.87 8.67 0.29
N LEU A 41 3.06 9.04 -0.72
CA LEU A 41 3.48 8.86 -2.11
C LEU A 41 4.65 9.73 -2.50
N ALA A 42 4.79 10.90 -1.87
CA ALA A 42 5.88 11.83 -2.16
C ALA A 42 7.18 11.48 -1.40
N SER A 43 7.10 10.61 -0.40
CA SER A 43 8.27 10.27 0.41
C SER A 43 9.23 9.39 -0.39
N ALA A 44 10.49 9.79 -0.42
CA ALA A 44 11.52 9.01 -1.13
C ALA A 44 11.79 7.66 -0.48
N ASN A 45 11.41 7.50 0.78
CA ASN A 45 11.69 6.30 1.56
C ASN A 45 10.50 5.37 1.70
N SER A 46 9.37 5.72 1.10
CA SER A 46 8.16 4.90 1.19
C SER A 46 7.69 4.54 -0.21
N HIS A 47 7.36 3.27 -0.40
CA HIS A 47 6.93 2.76 -1.70
C HIS A 47 5.67 1.93 -1.49
N LEU A 48 4.56 2.42 -2.05
CA LEU A 48 3.28 1.71 -1.98
C LEU A 48 3.08 0.94 -3.27
N PHE A 49 2.74 -0.34 -3.13
CA PHE A 49 2.47 -1.22 -4.27
C PHE A 49 1.06 -1.76 -4.18
N PHE A 50 0.39 -1.85 -5.31
CA PHE A 50 -0.87 -2.58 -5.43
C PHE A 50 -0.66 -3.87 -6.20
N LEU A 51 -1.36 -4.91 -5.75
CA LEU A 51 -1.49 -6.16 -6.47
C LEU A 51 -2.77 -6.10 -7.30
N LEU A 52 -2.65 -6.26 -8.60
CA LEU A 52 -3.79 -6.24 -9.49
C LEU A 52 -4.08 -7.66 -9.97
N ASP A 53 -5.35 -8.05 -9.95
CA ASP A 53 -5.81 -9.25 -10.60
C ASP A 53 -6.62 -8.79 -11.82
N ASP A 54 -6.01 -8.91 -12.99
CA ASP A 54 -6.44 -8.24 -14.20
C ASP A 54 -6.46 -6.74 -13.97
N LYS A 55 -7.64 -6.11 -13.85
CA LYS A 55 -7.72 -4.67 -13.59
C LYS A 55 -8.24 -4.35 -12.19
N ALA A 56 -8.53 -5.37 -11.41
CA ALA A 56 -9.05 -5.17 -10.06
C ALA A 56 -7.91 -5.09 -9.06
N VAL A 57 -8.02 -4.17 -8.10
CA VAL A 57 -7.02 -4.05 -7.03
C VAL A 57 -7.32 -5.12 -5.99
N ALA A 58 -6.42 -6.11 -5.91
CA ALA A 58 -6.62 -7.27 -5.05
C ALA A 58 -5.83 -7.22 -3.75
N GLY A 59 -4.88 -6.29 -3.64
CA GLY A 59 -4.09 -6.18 -2.43
C GLY A 59 -3.14 -5.01 -2.45
N MET A 60 -2.45 -4.80 -1.34
CA MET A 60 -1.42 -3.77 -1.24
C MET A 60 -0.30 -4.21 -0.32
N LEU A 61 0.86 -3.56 -0.47
CA LEU A 61 1.93 -3.61 0.52
C LEU A 61 2.72 -2.32 0.46
N THR A 62 3.39 -2.00 1.55
CA THR A 62 4.26 -0.85 1.64
C THR A 62 5.68 -1.32 1.93
N VAL A 63 6.66 -0.74 1.23
CA VAL A 63 8.08 -0.97 1.50
C VAL A 63 8.68 0.33 2.00
N GLY A 64 9.26 0.29 3.20
CA GLY A 64 10.02 1.41 3.74
C GLY A 64 11.51 1.11 3.62
N ILE A 65 12.29 2.13 3.29
CA ILE A 65 13.73 1.99 3.12
C ILE A 65 14.43 2.99 4.03
N TYR A 66 15.40 2.52 4.80
CA TYR A 66 16.23 3.39 5.60
C TYR A 66 17.67 2.88 5.59
N HIS A 67 18.59 3.74 6.02
CA HIS A 67 20.00 3.42 6.09
C HIS A 67 20.49 3.49 7.54
N SER A 68 21.34 2.55 7.90
CA SER A 68 22.02 2.52 9.18
C SER A 68 23.52 2.39 8.91
N PRO A 69 24.38 2.50 9.95
CA PRO A 69 25.81 2.30 9.74
C PRO A 69 26.18 0.96 9.13
N THR A 70 25.30 -0.05 9.25
CA THR A 70 25.55 -1.37 8.68
C THR A 70 24.99 -1.52 7.26
N GLY A 71 24.41 -0.46 6.68
CA GLY A 71 23.95 -0.47 5.29
C GLY A 71 22.49 -0.14 5.14
N GLY A 72 21.97 -0.34 3.93
CA GLY A 72 20.56 -0.12 3.62
C GLY A 72 19.68 -1.22 4.16
N LYS A 73 18.48 -0.84 4.59
CA LYS A 73 17.48 -1.75 5.15
C LYS A 73 16.16 -1.53 4.46
N ALA A 74 15.39 -2.60 4.32
CA ALA A 74 14.04 -2.52 3.78
C ALA A 74 13.07 -3.20 4.75
N TRP A 75 11.91 -2.57 4.95
CA TRP A 75 10.81 -3.10 5.75
C TRP A 75 9.59 -3.31 4.86
N ILE A 76 8.91 -4.41 5.05
CA ILE A 76 7.62 -4.65 4.40
C ILE A 76 6.55 -4.48 5.46
N GLU A 77 5.60 -3.58 5.19
CA GLU A 77 4.53 -3.24 6.13
C GLU A 77 3.20 -3.19 5.41
N ASP A 78 2.12 -3.25 6.21
CA ASP A 78 0.74 -3.05 5.71
C ASP A 78 0.41 -3.98 4.55
N VAL A 79 0.76 -5.26 4.69
CA VAL A 79 0.47 -6.24 3.66
C VAL A 79 -0.98 -6.70 3.81
N VAL A 80 -1.79 -6.46 2.79
CA VAL A 80 -3.20 -6.85 2.78
C VAL A 80 -3.53 -7.50 1.45
N ILE A 81 -4.15 -8.67 1.51
CA ILE A 81 -4.84 -9.25 0.35
C ILE A 81 -6.32 -9.08 0.62
N ASP A 82 -7.04 -8.46 -0.33
CA ASP A 82 -8.47 -8.24 -0.20
C ASP A 82 -9.15 -9.58 0.12
N GLU A 83 -10.04 -9.57 1.10
CA GLU A 83 -10.71 -10.79 1.54
C GLU A 83 -11.43 -11.49 0.40
N ALA A 84 -11.88 -10.76 -0.61
CA ALA A 84 -12.54 -11.35 -1.79
C ALA A 84 -11.59 -12.22 -2.61
N TYR A 85 -10.28 -12.06 -2.42
CA TYR A 85 -9.24 -12.79 -3.17
C TYR A 85 -8.48 -13.80 -2.33
N ARG A 86 -8.77 -13.85 -1.03
CA ARG A 86 -8.08 -14.81 -0.15
C ARG A 86 -8.57 -16.23 -0.43
N GLY A 87 -7.64 -17.17 -0.39
CA GLY A 87 -7.97 -18.58 -0.62
C GLY A 87 -8.06 -18.97 -2.08
N LYS A 88 -7.66 -18.09 -2.97
CA LYS A 88 -7.68 -18.39 -4.40
C LYS A 88 -6.32 -18.73 -4.95
#